data_b6b59da5357bc031806ca030df760341
#
_entry.id   b6b59da5357bc031806ca030df760341
#
_cell.length_a   1.000
_cell.length_b   1.000
_cell.length_c   1.000
_cell.angle_alpha   90.00
_cell.angle_beta   90.00
_cell.angle_gamma   90.00
#
_symmetry.space_group_name_H-M   'P 1'
#
loop_
_entity.id
_entity.type
_entity.pdbx_description
1 polymer ?
#
loop_
_entity_poly.entity_id
_entity_poly.type
_entity_poly.pdbx_seq_one_letter_code
_entity_poly.pdbx_strand_id
1 'polypeptide(L)'
;MDYLIDNKTGRSYYSKFLATQGSDVAIRASKALAKIENGNMGRVTRLTFKNELYYAPLYEYEIDYKQGFRIYFLDEHGRKTIMTMGVKKTQNKDIAFCGKKYEEMRHKGY
;
A
#
# COMPACT_ATOMS: atom_id res chain seq x y z
N MET A 1 12.04 -5.23 -0.59
CA MET A 1 10.68 -4.92 -0.07
C MET A 1 9.83 -6.18 -0.04
N ASP A 2 8.95 -6.25 0.93
CA ASP A 2 8.00 -7.34 1.04
C ASP A 2 6.65 -6.91 0.43
N TYR A 3 5.81 -7.90 0.11
CA TYR A 3 4.47 -7.66 -0.43
C TYR A 3 3.46 -8.48 0.35
N LEU A 4 2.32 -7.86 0.66
CA LEU A 4 1.21 -8.60 1.27
C LEU A 4 0.59 -9.52 0.21
N ILE A 5 0.53 -10.79 0.52
CA ILE A 5 0.03 -11.83 -0.40
C ILE A 5 -1.41 -12.20 -0.04
N ASP A 6 -2.22 -12.34 -1.09
CA ASP A 6 -3.55 -12.93 -0.94
C ASP A 6 -3.38 -14.46 -0.94
N ASN A 7 -3.62 -15.06 0.22
CA ASN A 7 -3.43 -16.50 0.41
C ASN A 7 -4.33 -17.36 -0.48
N LYS A 8 -5.44 -16.81 -0.97
CA LYS A 8 -6.35 -17.53 -1.85
C LYS A 8 -5.79 -17.73 -3.25
N THR A 9 -4.96 -16.79 -3.71
CA THR A 9 -4.43 -16.79 -5.08
C THR A 9 -2.93 -16.98 -5.14
N GLY A 10 -2.21 -16.76 -4.02
CA GLY A 10 -0.75 -16.76 -3.99
C GLY A 10 -0.12 -15.52 -4.61
N ARG A 11 -0.92 -14.54 -5.00
CA ARG A 11 -0.45 -13.29 -5.62
C ARG A 11 -0.58 -12.14 -4.64
N SER A 12 0.29 -11.14 -4.77
CA SER A 12 0.16 -9.93 -3.96
C SER A 12 -1.09 -9.14 -4.37
N TYR A 13 -1.70 -8.45 -3.41
CA TYR A 13 -2.81 -7.55 -3.71
C TYR A 13 -2.40 -6.47 -4.69
N TYR A 14 -1.16 -5.98 -4.57
CA TYR A 14 -0.58 -5.02 -5.49
C TYR A 14 -0.59 -5.55 -6.93
N SER A 15 -0.09 -6.76 -7.16
CA SER A 15 -0.06 -7.38 -8.49
C SER A 15 -1.46 -7.62 -9.05
N LYS A 16 -2.39 -8.03 -8.19
CA LYS A 16 -3.79 -8.23 -8.59
C LYS A 16 -4.42 -6.94 -9.08
N PHE A 17 -4.15 -5.83 -8.41
CA PHE A 17 -4.65 -4.54 -8.86
C PHE A 17 -4.05 -4.15 -10.20
N LEU A 18 -2.73 -4.29 -10.35
CA LEU A 18 -2.06 -3.94 -11.61
C LEU A 18 -2.56 -4.76 -12.80
N ALA A 19 -2.94 -6.01 -12.57
CA ALA A 19 -3.47 -6.87 -13.61
C ALA A 19 -4.78 -6.34 -14.21
N THR A 20 -5.49 -5.43 -13.51
CA THR A 20 -6.70 -4.79 -14.00
C THR A 20 -6.42 -3.49 -14.75
N GLN A 21 -5.16 -3.06 -14.83
CA GLN A 21 -4.75 -1.78 -15.40
C GLN A 21 -3.91 -1.98 -16.65
N GLY A 22 -3.70 -0.90 -17.41
CA GLY A 22 -2.84 -0.92 -18.59
C GLY A 22 -1.37 -0.80 -18.24
N SER A 23 -0.51 -0.98 -19.25
CA SER A 23 0.94 -0.90 -19.08
C SER A 23 1.42 0.50 -18.66
N ASP A 24 0.69 1.55 -19.02
CA ASP A 24 1.01 2.91 -18.60
C ASP A 24 0.95 3.07 -17.07
N VAL A 25 -0.05 2.47 -16.43
CA VAL A 25 -0.18 2.48 -14.97
C VAL A 25 0.92 1.62 -14.35
N ALA A 26 1.20 0.46 -14.92
CA ALA A 26 2.25 -0.44 -14.42
C ALA A 26 3.63 0.23 -14.41
N ILE A 27 3.96 0.99 -15.46
CA ILE A 27 5.21 1.72 -15.55
C ILE A 27 5.31 2.78 -14.44
N ARG A 28 4.23 3.54 -14.23
CA ARG A 28 4.20 4.58 -13.20
C ARG A 28 4.27 3.98 -11.79
N ALA A 29 3.61 2.86 -11.58
CA ALA A 29 3.66 2.14 -10.31
C ALA A 29 5.07 1.64 -10.02
N SER A 30 5.76 1.09 -11.02
CA SER A 30 7.13 0.62 -10.89
C SER A 30 8.09 1.76 -10.47
N LYS A 31 7.93 2.93 -11.08
CA LYS A 31 8.71 4.12 -10.71
C LYS A 31 8.43 4.56 -9.27
N ALA A 32 7.15 4.50 -8.86
CA ALA A 32 6.77 4.83 -7.50
C ALA A 32 7.37 3.85 -6.48
N LEU A 33 7.37 2.56 -6.79
CA LEU A 33 7.99 1.55 -5.94
C LEU A 33 9.47 1.81 -5.72
N ALA A 34 10.20 2.21 -6.78
CA ALA A 34 11.61 2.55 -6.67
C ALA A 34 11.81 3.72 -5.72
N LYS A 35 10.96 4.73 -5.78
CA LYS A 35 11.03 5.88 -4.86
C LYS A 35 10.72 5.49 -3.43
N ILE A 36 9.72 4.64 -3.21
CA ILE A 36 9.39 4.13 -1.89
C ILE A 36 10.59 3.36 -1.32
N GLU A 37 11.17 2.47 -2.10
CA GLU A 37 12.33 1.68 -1.68
C GLU A 37 13.53 2.54 -1.32
N ASN A 38 13.76 3.61 -2.07
CA ASN A 38 14.86 4.53 -1.85
C ASN A 38 14.60 5.56 -0.74
N GLY A 39 13.44 5.53 -0.12
CA GLY A 39 13.09 6.45 0.96
C GLY A 39 12.74 7.86 0.49
N ASN A 40 12.40 8.04 -0.78
CA ASN A 40 11.96 9.33 -1.30
C ASN A 40 10.52 9.56 -0.88
N MET A 41 10.32 10.38 0.15
CA MET A 41 9.04 10.60 0.81
C MET A 41 8.27 11.83 0.31
N GLY A 42 8.67 12.42 -0.82
CA GLY A 42 8.08 13.66 -1.33
C GLY A 42 6.59 13.60 -1.65
N ARG A 43 6.07 12.42 -1.97
CA ARG A 43 4.64 12.22 -2.28
C ARG A 43 3.98 11.24 -1.31
N VAL A 44 4.54 11.12 -0.13
CA VAL A 44 4.09 10.15 0.88
C VAL A 44 3.36 10.87 2.00
N THR A 45 2.22 10.31 2.40
CA THR A 45 1.44 10.78 3.53
C THR A 45 1.34 9.66 4.55
N ARG A 46 1.62 9.98 5.80
CA ARG A 46 1.37 9.05 6.90
C ARG A 46 -0.13 9.01 7.17
N LEU A 47 -0.68 7.80 7.25
CA LEU A 47 -2.10 7.60 7.51
C LEU A 47 -2.34 7.38 9.00
N THR A 48 -3.49 7.88 9.48
CA THR A 48 -3.92 7.70 10.86
C THR A 48 -5.28 7.03 10.86
N PHE A 49 -5.54 6.22 11.89
CA PHE A 49 -6.81 5.52 12.05
C PHE A 49 -7.53 6.07 13.28
N LYS A 50 -8.84 6.25 13.16
CA LYS A 50 -9.68 6.61 14.30
C LYS A 50 -9.85 5.37 15.19
N ASN A 51 -9.89 5.57 16.50
CA ASN A 51 -10.14 4.51 17.48
C ASN A 51 -9.05 3.42 17.52
N GLU A 52 -7.83 3.77 17.12
CA GLU A 52 -6.71 2.84 17.18
C GLU A 52 -6.12 2.77 18.59
N LEU A 53 -5.89 1.56 19.07
CA LEU A 53 -5.19 1.32 20.33
C LEU A 53 -3.68 1.30 20.13
N TYR A 54 -3.23 1.29 18.91
CA TYR A 54 -1.82 1.28 18.53
C TYR A 54 -1.64 2.12 17.27
N TYR A 55 -0.42 2.47 17.01
CA TYR A 55 -0.09 3.36 15.90
C TYR A 55 0.43 2.56 14.71
N ALA A 56 -0.41 2.36 13.73
CA ALA A 56 -0.01 1.62 12.52
C ALA A 56 0.95 2.47 11.69
N PRO A 57 2.13 1.93 11.30
CA PRO A 57 3.08 2.66 10.45
C PRO A 57 2.68 2.55 8.97
N LEU A 58 1.47 2.96 8.65
CA LEU A 58 0.91 2.89 7.31
C LEU A 58 1.06 4.21 6.58
N TYR A 59 1.52 4.12 5.34
CA TYR A 59 1.76 5.27 4.48
C TYR A 59 1.09 5.09 3.13
N GLU A 60 0.80 6.21 2.49
CA GLU A 60 0.22 6.26 1.16
C GLU A 60 1.16 7.03 0.24
N TYR A 61 1.53 6.44 -0.90
CA TYR A 61 2.27 7.11 -1.95
C TYR A 61 1.28 7.47 -3.06
N GLU A 62 1.16 8.77 -3.37
CA GLU A 62 0.23 9.26 -4.38
C GLU A 62 0.88 9.33 -5.75
N ILE A 63 0.19 8.76 -6.74
CA ILE A 63 0.57 8.85 -8.16
C ILE A 63 -0.46 9.74 -8.83
N ASP A 64 -0.03 10.96 -9.22
CA ASP A 64 -0.90 11.95 -9.86
C ASP A 64 -1.00 11.65 -11.37
N TYR A 65 -1.93 10.76 -11.70
CA TYR A 65 -2.14 10.31 -13.07
C TYR A 65 -3.58 9.82 -13.23
N LYS A 66 -4.29 10.31 -14.26
CA LYS A 66 -5.69 9.95 -14.54
C LYS A 66 -6.58 10.15 -13.29
N GLN A 67 -7.30 9.11 -12.86
CA GLN A 67 -8.18 9.18 -11.69
C GLN A 67 -7.43 9.20 -10.36
N GLY A 68 -6.12 9.25 -10.40
CA GLY A 68 -5.28 9.23 -9.20
C GLY A 68 -5.10 7.81 -8.66
N PHE A 69 -3.84 7.41 -8.50
CA PHE A 69 -3.51 6.08 -7.97
C PHE A 69 -2.78 6.24 -6.65
N ARG A 70 -2.89 5.24 -5.78
CA ARG A 70 -2.22 5.23 -4.49
C ARG A 70 -1.66 3.85 -4.19
N ILE A 71 -0.40 3.83 -3.72
CA ILE A 71 0.23 2.62 -3.22
C ILE A 71 0.29 2.75 -1.71
N TYR A 72 -0.24 1.76 -1.00
CA TYR A 72 -0.25 1.73 0.46
C TYR A 72 0.83 0.79 0.95
N PHE A 73 1.64 1.24 1.90
CA PHE A 73 2.73 0.43 2.43
C PHE A 73 2.96 0.68 3.91
N LEU A 74 3.45 -0.35 4.58
CA LEU A 74 3.94 -0.24 5.95
C LEU A 74 5.43 0.09 5.89
N ASP A 75 5.88 0.94 6.82
CA ASP A 75 7.30 1.17 7.03
C ASP A 75 7.59 0.98 8.50
N GLU A 76 8.21 -0.15 8.83
CA GLU A 76 8.57 -0.53 10.18
C GLU A 76 10.09 -0.51 10.32
N HIS A 77 10.62 0.63 10.76
CA HIS A 77 12.06 0.82 10.97
C HIS A 77 12.87 0.56 9.69
N GLY A 78 12.37 1.06 8.56
CA GLY A 78 13.03 0.91 7.26
C GLY A 78 12.63 -0.35 6.49
N ARG A 79 11.97 -1.30 7.15
CA ARG A 79 11.42 -2.48 6.48
C ARG A 79 10.07 -2.13 5.89
N LYS A 80 9.98 -2.19 4.57
CA LYS A 80 8.77 -1.79 3.85
C LYS A 80 8.00 -3.00 3.34
N THR A 81 6.69 -2.96 3.52
CA THR A 81 5.76 -3.98 3.02
C THR A 81 4.68 -3.30 2.20
N ILE A 82 4.60 -3.63 0.92
CA ILE A 82 3.56 -3.11 0.03
C ILE A 82 2.26 -3.85 0.33
N MET A 83 1.25 -3.12 0.79
CA MET A 83 -0.03 -3.71 1.21
C MET A 83 -0.98 -3.89 0.06
N THR A 84 -1.26 -2.83 -0.67
CA THR A 84 -2.17 -2.85 -1.81
C THR A 84 -2.00 -1.58 -2.63
N MET A 85 -2.73 -1.50 -3.73
CA MET A 85 -2.80 -0.32 -4.57
C MET A 85 -4.25 -0.09 -4.96
N GLY A 86 -4.65 1.15 -5.13
CA GLY A 86 -5.99 1.49 -5.54
C GLY A 86 -6.06 2.88 -6.18
N VAL A 87 -7.28 3.33 -6.40
CA VAL A 87 -7.57 4.65 -6.98
C VAL A 87 -8.12 5.58 -5.89
N LYS A 88 -8.11 6.89 -6.18
CA LYS A 88 -8.64 7.89 -5.24
C LYS A 88 -10.06 7.56 -4.80
N LYS A 89 -10.90 7.10 -5.71
CA LYS A 89 -12.30 6.79 -5.44
C LYS A 89 -12.48 5.73 -4.35
N THR A 90 -11.56 4.77 -4.25
CA THR A 90 -11.62 3.67 -3.29
C THR A 90 -10.74 3.88 -2.07
N GLN A 91 -10.21 5.07 -1.88
CA GLN A 91 -9.21 5.37 -0.84
C GLN A 91 -9.65 4.94 0.56
N ASN A 92 -10.86 5.29 0.98
CA ASN A 92 -11.33 4.95 2.33
C ASN A 92 -11.43 3.44 2.54
N LYS A 93 -11.92 2.74 1.53
CA LYS A 93 -12.01 1.28 1.53
C LYS A 93 -10.63 0.63 1.60
N ASP A 94 -9.69 1.15 0.84
CA ASP A 94 -8.32 0.61 0.79
C ASP A 94 -7.58 0.84 2.10
N ILE A 95 -7.76 2.01 2.71
CA ILE A 95 -7.18 2.31 4.03
C ILE A 95 -7.75 1.36 5.10
N ALA A 96 -9.06 1.15 5.10
CA ALA A 96 -9.70 0.22 6.04
C ALA A 96 -9.19 -1.21 5.86
N PHE A 97 -9.00 -1.64 4.61
CA PHE A 97 -8.42 -2.94 4.29
C PHE A 97 -7.02 -3.08 4.89
N CYS A 98 -6.17 -2.06 4.69
CA CYS A 98 -4.80 -2.08 5.22
C CYS A 98 -4.78 -2.15 6.75
N GLY A 99 -5.65 -1.39 7.41
CA GLY A 99 -5.75 -1.41 8.86
C GLY A 99 -6.11 -2.78 9.40
N LYS A 100 -7.11 -3.40 8.78
CA LYS A 100 -7.55 -4.75 9.15
C LYS A 100 -6.44 -5.78 8.95
N LYS A 101 -5.73 -5.71 7.83
CA LYS A 101 -4.63 -6.64 7.53
C LYS A 101 -3.46 -6.45 8.49
N TYR A 102 -3.13 -5.21 8.83
CA TYR A 102 -2.09 -4.94 9.80
C TYR A 102 -2.44 -5.52 11.17
N GLU A 103 -3.69 -5.37 11.59
CA GLU A 103 -4.17 -5.93 12.85
C GLU A 103 -4.06 -7.45 12.84
N GLU A 104 -4.46 -8.11 11.75
CA GLU A 104 -4.32 -9.57 11.60
C GLU A 104 -2.87 -10.01 11.71
N MET A 105 -1.95 -9.28 11.07
CA MET A 105 -0.52 -9.57 11.13
C MET A 105 0.00 -9.49 12.55
N ARG A 106 -0.41 -8.50 13.33
CA ARG A 106 0.01 -8.35 14.71
C ARG A 106 -0.49 -9.49 15.58
N HIS A 107 -1.72 -9.93 15.38
CA HIS A 107 -2.31 -11.04 16.16
C HIS A 107 -1.65 -12.38 15.85
N LYS A 108 -0.91 -12.50 14.76
CA LYS A 108 -0.18 -13.71 14.40
C LYS A 108 1.26 -13.71 14.89
N GLY A 109 1.60 -12.88 15.85
CA GLY A 109 2.92 -12.87 16.48
C GLY A 109 3.97 -12.07 15.74
N TYR A 110 3.55 -11.14 14.94
CA TYR A 110 4.48 -10.23 14.28
C TYR A 110 5.20 -9.35 15.26
#